data_93defd38f1e907d67208bba1edc6410e
#
_entry.id   93defd38f1e907d67208bba1edc6410e
#
_cell.length_a   1.000
_cell.length_b   1.000
_cell.length_c   1.000
_cell.angle_alpha   90.00
_cell.angle_beta   90.00
_cell.angle_gamma   90.00
#
_symmetry.space_group_name_H-M   'P 1'
#
loop_
_entity.id
_entity.type
_entity.pdbx_description
1 polymer ?
#
loop_
_entity_poly.entity_id
_entity_poly.type
_entity_poly.pdbx_seq_one_letter_code
_entity_poly.pdbx_strand_id
1 'polypeptide(L)'
;MVSYQPYYAAPAQPSPPALDMPHYGIGFIDAIKRGFKKYATFSGRASRSEYWWWALFTFIVSVVLLVPAYVLGITTSPDGGRTPGAAAIPLIILMIIFYLAIIVPNLALTVRRLHDAGYSGWLVLLGLVPYLGGLILLIFAVLPSSPAGVKYDPVPATPYGDNPYQPQSAYPPQSSYPAQDTYPPQAP
;
A
#
# COMPACT_ATOMS: atom_id res chain seq x y z
N MET A 1 -47.46 -4.50 -28.45
CA MET A 1 -46.17 -5.20 -28.40
C MET A 1 -45.31 -4.48 -27.38
N VAL A 2 -45.10 -5.08 -26.22
CA VAL A 2 -44.23 -4.52 -25.19
C VAL A 2 -42.81 -4.98 -25.53
N SER A 3 -41.93 -4.05 -25.90
CA SER A 3 -40.53 -4.35 -26.18
C SER A 3 -39.81 -4.71 -24.86
N TYR A 4 -39.48 -5.97 -24.70
CA TYR A 4 -38.64 -6.46 -23.60
C TYR A 4 -37.20 -5.95 -23.82
N GLN A 5 -36.82 -4.92 -23.09
CA GLN A 5 -35.42 -4.50 -23.01
C GLN A 5 -34.71 -5.42 -22.00
N PRO A 6 -33.74 -6.23 -22.41
CA PRO A 6 -32.94 -7.00 -21.44
C PRO A 6 -32.24 -6.05 -20.51
N TYR A 7 -32.47 -6.17 -19.20
CA TYR A 7 -31.74 -5.47 -18.16
C TYR A 7 -30.29 -5.96 -18.17
N TYR A 8 -29.42 -5.22 -18.83
CA TYR A 8 -27.99 -5.42 -18.68
C TYR A 8 -27.62 -5.01 -17.27
N ALA A 9 -27.47 -5.97 -16.36
CA ALA A 9 -26.87 -5.74 -15.07
C ALA A 9 -25.47 -5.13 -15.31
N ALA A 10 -25.24 -3.93 -14.76
CA ALA A 10 -23.93 -3.33 -14.81
C ALA A 10 -22.91 -4.35 -14.29
N PRO A 11 -21.74 -4.51 -14.92
CA PRO A 11 -20.71 -5.43 -14.45
C PRO A 11 -20.43 -5.14 -12.98
N ALA A 12 -20.52 -6.17 -12.15
CA ALA A 12 -20.26 -6.05 -10.72
C ALA A 12 -18.88 -5.42 -10.52
N GLN A 13 -18.81 -4.31 -9.81
CA GLN A 13 -17.54 -3.69 -9.48
C GLN A 13 -16.71 -4.71 -8.69
N PRO A 14 -15.47 -4.97 -9.07
CA PRO A 14 -14.63 -5.91 -8.34
C PRO A 14 -14.57 -5.48 -6.88
N SER A 15 -14.94 -6.37 -5.98
CA SER A 15 -14.86 -6.11 -4.54
C SER A 15 -13.40 -5.77 -4.16
N PRO A 16 -13.18 -4.80 -3.23
CA PRO A 16 -11.84 -4.50 -2.79
C PRO A 16 -11.16 -5.77 -2.24
N PRO A 17 -9.86 -5.98 -2.53
CA PRO A 17 -9.16 -7.18 -2.06
C PRO A 17 -9.19 -7.28 -0.54
N ALA A 18 -9.17 -8.51 -0.04
CA ALA A 18 -9.13 -8.81 1.38
C ALA A 18 -8.01 -8.03 2.09
N LEU A 19 -8.14 -7.79 3.40
CA LEU A 19 -7.17 -6.95 4.13
C LEU A 19 -5.75 -7.51 4.11
N ASP A 20 -5.60 -8.82 4.07
CA ASP A 20 -4.33 -9.53 4.02
C ASP A 20 -3.60 -9.44 2.67
N MET A 21 -4.33 -9.16 1.59
CA MET A 21 -3.77 -9.00 0.23
C MET A 21 -3.38 -7.55 -0.06
N PRO A 22 -2.38 -7.28 -0.94
CA PRO A 22 -2.06 -5.93 -1.37
C PRO A 22 -3.19 -5.33 -2.22
N HIS A 23 -3.48 -4.04 -2.04
CA HIS A 23 -4.48 -3.33 -2.86
C HIS A 23 -3.78 -2.40 -3.86
N TYR A 24 -3.61 -2.86 -5.09
CA TYR A 24 -3.02 -2.04 -6.15
C TYR A 24 -4.04 -1.00 -6.65
N GLY A 25 -3.59 0.24 -6.88
CA GLY A 25 -4.45 1.32 -7.35
C GLY A 25 -5.43 1.87 -6.31
N ILE A 26 -5.23 1.58 -5.02
CA ILE A 26 -6.06 2.10 -3.93
C ILE A 26 -6.09 3.64 -3.92
N GLY A 27 -7.24 4.23 -3.60
CA GLY A 27 -7.38 5.67 -3.42
C GLY A 27 -6.88 6.16 -2.05
N PHE A 28 -6.70 7.48 -1.93
CA PHE A 28 -6.14 8.12 -0.72
C PHE A 28 -6.86 7.76 0.58
N ILE A 29 -8.18 7.94 0.62
CA ILE A 29 -8.98 7.71 1.83
C ILE A 29 -8.96 6.23 2.26
N ASP A 30 -9.06 5.32 1.28
CA ASP A 30 -9.08 3.88 1.58
C ASP A 30 -7.69 3.37 1.98
N ALA A 31 -6.62 3.98 1.47
CA ALA A 31 -5.26 3.69 1.92
C ALA A 31 -5.05 4.08 3.39
N ILE A 32 -5.56 5.24 3.81
CA ILE A 32 -5.51 5.67 5.21
C ILE A 32 -6.30 4.71 6.11
N LYS A 33 -7.56 4.42 5.74
CA LYS A 33 -8.40 3.46 6.47
C LYS A 33 -7.72 2.10 6.61
N ARG A 34 -7.12 1.62 5.52
CA ARG A 34 -6.40 0.34 5.48
C ARG A 34 -5.13 0.38 6.34
N GLY A 35 -4.39 1.49 6.34
CA GLY A 35 -3.23 1.71 7.20
C GLY A 35 -3.58 1.58 8.68
N PHE A 36 -4.68 2.20 9.12
CA PHE A 36 -5.15 2.06 10.50
C PHE A 36 -5.72 0.67 10.81
N LYS A 37 -6.46 0.04 9.89
CA LYS A 37 -6.95 -1.34 10.08
C LYS A 37 -5.81 -2.36 10.20
N LYS A 38 -4.69 -2.12 9.52
CA LYS A 38 -3.47 -2.95 9.56
C LYS A 38 -2.39 -2.34 10.47
N TYR A 39 -2.78 -1.65 11.53
CA TYR A 39 -1.92 -0.84 12.38
C TYR A 39 -0.60 -1.53 12.77
N ALA A 40 -0.68 -2.75 13.28
CA ALA A 40 0.46 -3.56 13.71
C ALA A 40 0.58 -4.87 12.92
N THR A 41 0.09 -4.91 11.68
CA THR A 41 0.17 -6.10 10.82
C THR A 41 1.45 -6.04 10.00
N PHE A 42 2.44 -6.84 10.35
CA PHE A 42 3.75 -6.93 9.69
C PHE A 42 3.77 -8.02 8.60
N SER A 43 2.83 -8.94 8.61
CA SER A 43 2.67 -9.99 7.58
C SER A 43 1.98 -9.47 6.33
N GLY A 44 2.12 -10.22 5.23
CA GLY A 44 1.54 -9.87 3.94
C GLY A 44 2.35 -8.81 3.19
N ARG A 45 1.73 -8.23 2.17
CA ARG A 45 2.34 -7.24 1.27
C ARG A 45 1.57 -5.92 1.29
N ALA A 46 2.24 -4.85 0.88
CA ALA A 46 1.62 -3.54 0.65
C ALA A 46 2.02 -2.99 -0.72
N SER A 47 1.02 -2.52 -1.47
CA SER A 47 1.24 -1.92 -2.79
C SER A 47 1.97 -0.57 -2.68
N ARG A 48 2.55 -0.10 -3.80
CA ARG A 48 3.14 1.24 -3.88
C ARG A 48 2.11 2.33 -3.57
N SER A 49 0.89 2.20 -4.07
CA SER A 49 -0.17 3.17 -3.82
C SER A 49 -0.56 3.23 -2.33
N GLU A 50 -0.68 2.09 -1.63
CA GLU A 50 -0.90 2.07 -0.18
C GLU A 50 0.20 2.84 0.57
N TYR A 51 1.48 2.59 0.21
CA TYR A 51 2.63 3.22 0.85
C TYR A 51 2.67 4.73 0.61
N TRP A 52 2.54 5.18 -0.65
CA TRP A 52 2.66 6.59 -0.99
C TRP A 52 1.48 7.44 -0.51
N TRP A 53 0.25 6.90 -0.52
CA TRP A 53 -0.90 7.60 0.06
C TRP A 53 -0.79 7.75 1.57
N TRP A 54 -0.28 6.72 2.26
CA TRP A 54 0.00 6.81 3.68
C TRP A 54 1.12 7.81 3.99
N ALA A 55 2.20 7.82 3.21
CA ALA A 55 3.29 8.78 3.33
C ALA A 55 2.79 10.23 3.12
N LEU A 56 1.93 10.44 2.11
CA LEU A 56 1.30 11.74 1.88
C LEU A 56 0.41 12.16 3.06
N PHE A 57 -0.39 11.25 3.60
CA PHE A 57 -1.21 11.51 4.78
C PHE A 57 -0.35 11.97 5.98
N THR A 58 0.69 11.21 6.30
CA THR A 58 1.59 11.54 7.42
C THR A 58 2.32 12.86 7.19
N PHE A 59 2.71 13.15 5.96
CA PHE A 59 3.31 14.43 5.56
C PHE A 59 2.33 15.59 5.75
N ILE A 60 1.10 15.48 5.25
CA ILE A 60 0.08 16.55 5.40
C ILE A 60 -0.17 16.84 6.87
N VAL A 61 -0.39 15.80 7.69
CA VAL A 61 -0.63 16.00 9.15
C VAL A 61 0.58 16.64 9.80
N SER A 62 1.81 16.22 9.43
CA SER A 62 3.03 16.82 9.96
C SER A 62 3.13 18.32 9.63
N VAL A 63 2.84 18.71 8.39
CA VAL A 63 2.85 20.12 7.97
C VAL A 63 1.78 20.93 8.70
N VAL A 64 0.56 20.39 8.82
CA VAL A 64 -0.56 21.04 9.52
C VAL A 64 -0.26 21.28 11.00
N LEU A 65 0.51 20.40 11.64
CA LEU A 65 0.90 20.57 13.04
C LEU A 65 2.17 21.45 13.19
N LEU A 66 3.17 21.23 12.34
CA LEU A 66 4.48 21.86 12.45
C LEU A 66 4.42 23.36 12.12
N VAL A 67 3.73 23.75 11.02
CA VAL A 67 3.72 25.14 10.57
C VAL A 67 3.07 26.08 11.59
N PRO A 68 1.87 25.80 12.12
CA PRO A 68 1.31 26.64 13.19
C PRO A 68 2.14 26.61 14.47
N ALA A 69 2.70 25.44 14.85
CA ALA A 69 3.55 25.34 16.03
C ALA A 69 4.79 26.24 15.90
N TYR A 70 5.42 26.25 14.71
CA TYR A 70 6.58 27.08 14.42
C TYR A 70 6.23 28.58 14.45
N VAL A 71 5.14 28.98 13.78
CA VAL A 71 4.66 30.38 13.75
C VAL A 71 4.34 30.87 15.15
N LEU A 72 3.55 30.12 15.92
CA LEU A 72 3.20 30.47 17.29
C LEU A 72 4.44 30.48 18.18
N GLY A 73 5.36 29.54 17.97
CA GLY A 73 6.63 29.50 18.70
C GLY A 73 7.44 30.77 18.55
N ILE A 74 7.54 31.32 17.35
CA ILE A 74 8.28 32.57 17.09
C ILE A 74 7.52 33.80 17.57
N THR A 75 6.23 33.89 17.21
CA THR A 75 5.43 35.11 17.44
C THR A 75 5.13 35.35 18.92
N THR A 76 5.06 34.31 19.73
CA THR A 76 4.80 34.42 21.18
C THR A 76 6.06 34.20 22.03
N SER A 77 7.23 34.13 21.40
CA SER A 77 8.52 33.99 22.09
C SER A 77 8.85 35.24 22.93
N PRO A 78 9.16 35.10 24.22
CA PRO A 78 9.49 36.22 25.08
C PRO A 78 10.88 36.83 24.81
N ASP A 79 11.77 36.09 24.09
CA ASP A 79 13.18 36.44 23.88
C ASP A 79 13.52 36.60 22.38
N GLY A 80 12.54 36.95 21.55
CA GLY A 80 12.74 37.17 20.12
C GLY A 80 13.01 35.89 19.33
N GLY A 81 12.43 34.75 19.72
CA GLY A 81 12.51 33.50 18.99
C GLY A 81 13.61 32.53 19.43
N ARG A 82 14.33 32.84 20.53
CA ARG A 82 15.35 31.93 21.07
C ARG A 82 14.75 30.75 21.83
N THR A 83 13.63 31.00 22.52
CA THR A 83 12.82 29.94 23.14
C THR A 83 11.44 29.90 22.51
N PRO A 84 10.85 28.70 22.28
CA PRO A 84 9.49 28.62 21.76
C PRO A 84 8.50 29.28 22.69
N GLY A 85 7.63 30.15 22.16
CA GLY A 85 6.55 30.76 22.94
C GLY A 85 5.57 29.71 23.47
N ALA A 86 5.00 29.96 24.63
CA ALA A 86 4.11 29.04 25.34
C ALA A 86 2.88 28.61 24.50
N ALA A 87 2.43 29.45 23.58
CA ALA A 87 1.32 29.13 22.68
C ALA A 87 1.59 27.98 21.71
N ALA A 88 2.87 27.64 21.44
CA ALA A 88 3.24 26.50 20.61
C ALA A 88 3.15 25.15 21.34
N ILE A 89 3.20 25.15 22.68
CA ILE A 89 3.30 23.93 23.49
C ILE A 89 2.19 22.90 23.17
N PRO A 90 0.90 23.29 23.10
CA PRO A 90 -0.15 22.31 22.81
C PRO A 90 0.04 21.59 21.45
N LEU A 91 0.48 22.33 20.42
CA LEU A 91 0.72 21.75 19.09
C LEU A 91 1.96 20.85 19.09
N ILE A 92 3.00 21.20 19.82
CA ILE A 92 4.19 20.36 19.99
C ILE A 92 3.83 19.05 20.70
N ILE A 93 3.03 19.11 21.76
CA ILE A 93 2.54 17.91 22.46
C ILE A 93 1.70 17.04 21.50
N LEU A 94 0.77 17.64 20.75
CA LEU A 94 -0.04 16.92 19.78
C LEU A 94 0.81 16.27 18.71
N MET A 95 1.85 16.94 18.22
CA MET A 95 2.79 16.41 17.25
C MET A 95 3.56 15.21 17.82
N ILE A 96 4.02 15.28 19.07
CA ILE A 96 4.71 14.15 19.74
C ILE A 96 3.75 12.95 19.83
N ILE A 97 2.51 13.16 20.27
CA ILE A 97 1.50 12.11 20.36
C ILE A 97 1.24 11.49 18.99
N PHE A 98 1.10 12.32 17.95
CA PHE A 98 0.91 11.86 16.58
C PHE A 98 2.06 10.98 16.11
N TYR A 99 3.32 11.43 16.27
CA TYR A 99 4.48 10.64 15.85
C TYR A 99 4.60 9.33 16.63
N LEU A 100 4.33 9.32 17.93
CA LEU A 100 4.30 8.08 18.71
C LEU A 100 3.20 7.14 18.21
N ALA A 101 2.02 7.67 17.86
CA ALA A 101 0.92 6.87 17.34
C ALA A 101 1.20 6.27 15.97
N ILE A 102 1.97 6.94 15.10
CA ILE A 102 2.23 6.44 13.74
C ILE A 102 3.51 5.60 13.61
N ILE A 103 4.35 5.50 14.63
CA ILE A 103 5.58 4.68 14.58
C ILE A 103 5.26 3.24 14.16
N VAL A 104 4.31 2.60 14.84
CA VAL A 104 3.96 1.20 14.58
C VAL A 104 3.39 0.99 13.18
N PRO A 105 2.37 1.74 12.72
CA PRO A 105 1.84 1.56 11.38
C PRO A 105 2.85 1.93 10.28
N ASN A 106 3.75 2.89 10.49
CA ASN A 106 4.83 3.19 9.56
C ASN A 106 5.79 2.01 9.40
N LEU A 107 6.23 1.42 10.52
CA LEU A 107 7.09 0.24 10.50
C LEU A 107 6.38 -0.94 9.83
N ALA A 108 5.13 -1.23 10.21
CA ALA A 108 4.36 -2.32 9.65
C ALA A 108 4.14 -2.15 8.13
N LEU A 109 3.84 -0.93 7.68
CA LEU A 109 3.66 -0.65 6.27
C LEU A 109 4.98 -0.77 5.49
N THR A 110 6.09 -0.28 6.06
CA THR A 110 7.42 -0.38 5.44
C THR A 110 7.86 -1.84 5.29
N VAL A 111 7.66 -2.67 6.32
CA VAL A 111 7.93 -4.12 6.25
C VAL A 111 7.11 -4.77 5.15
N ARG A 112 5.81 -4.51 5.09
CA ARG A 112 4.92 -5.05 4.03
C ARG A 112 5.31 -4.55 2.64
N ARG A 113 5.85 -3.34 2.53
CA ARG A 113 6.35 -2.81 1.26
C ARG A 113 7.64 -3.51 0.82
N LEU A 114 8.55 -3.81 1.75
CA LEU A 114 9.74 -4.63 1.49
C LEU A 114 9.34 -6.04 1.01
N HIS A 115 8.36 -6.66 1.64
CA HIS A 115 7.82 -7.95 1.22
C HIS A 115 7.26 -7.91 -0.20
N ASP A 116 6.53 -6.85 -0.57
CA ASP A 116 5.97 -6.68 -1.91
C ASP A 116 7.06 -6.51 -2.98
N ALA A 117 8.18 -5.90 -2.63
CA ALA A 117 9.37 -5.82 -3.49
C ALA A 117 10.21 -7.13 -3.50
N GLY A 118 9.80 -8.17 -2.76
CA GLY A 118 10.47 -9.47 -2.70
C GLY A 118 11.60 -9.58 -1.67
N TYR A 119 11.79 -8.55 -0.84
CA TYR A 119 12.85 -8.47 0.15
C TYR A 119 12.38 -8.87 1.55
N SER A 120 13.33 -9.12 2.44
CA SER A 120 13.07 -9.42 3.84
C SER A 120 12.63 -8.17 4.60
N GLY A 121 11.61 -8.29 5.45
CA GLY A 121 11.15 -7.23 6.33
C GLY A 121 12.20 -6.72 7.32
N TRP A 122 13.21 -7.53 7.65
CA TRP A 122 14.33 -7.14 8.51
C TRP A 122 15.14 -5.97 7.95
N LEU A 123 15.08 -5.71 6.65
CA LEU A 123 15.73 -4.54 6.04
C LEU A 123 15.16 -3.20 6.53
N VAL A 124 14.01 -3.20 7.20
CA VAL A 124 13.49 -1.99 7.88
C VAL A 124 14.49 -1.45 8.92
N LEU A 125 15.33 -2.32 9.51
CA LEU A 125 16.36 -1.93 10.46
C LEU A 125 17.46 -1.05 9.83
N LEU A 126 17.61 -1.06 8.51
CA LEU A 126 18.48 -0.10 7.81
C LEU A 126 18.05 1.35 8.09
N GLY A 127 16.77 1.58 8.40
CA GLY A 127 16.30 2.91 8.83
C GLY A 127 16.97 3.46 10.08
N LEU A 128 17.65 2.62 10.88
CA LEU A 128 18.43 3.04 12.03
C LEU A 128 19.80 3.62 11.65
N VAL A 129 20.25 3.44 10.40
CA VAL A 129 21.50 4.01 9.91
C VAL A 129 21.24 5.48 9.56
N PRO A 130 21.87 6.44 10.26
CA PRO A 130 21.68 7.87 10.02
C PRO A 130 21.96 8.22 8.55
N TYR A 131 21.14 9.10 7.97
CA TYR A 131 21.21 9.63 6.60
C TYR A 131 20.99 8.58 5.49
N LEU A 132 21.70 7.46 5.51
CA LEU A 132 21.64 6.42 4.46
C LEU A 132 20.42 5.54 4.59
N GLY A 133 19.98 5.22 5.80
CA GLY A 133 18.89 4.29 6.03
C GLY A 133 17.57 4.73 5.41
N GLY A 134 17.20 6.00 5.60
CA GLY A 134 16.02 6.57 4.99
C GLY A 134 16.05 6.56 3.47
N LEU A 135 17.22 6.87 2.87
CA LEU A 135 17.41 6.86 1.42
C LEU A 135 17.28 5.44 0.86
N ILE A 136 17.87 4.45 1.53
CA ILE A 136 17.78 3.04 1.12
C ILE A 136 16.33 2.56 1.18
N LEU A 137 15.62 2.85 2.28
CA LEU A 137 14.20 2.49 2.42
C LEU A 137 13.32 3.19 1.38
N LEU A 138 13.64 4.44 1.01
CA LEU A 138 12.97 5.16 -0.05
C LEU A 138 13.14 4.47 -1.40
N ILE A 139 14.36 4.00 -1.72
CA ILE A 139 14.62 3.22 -2.94
C ILE A 139 13.73 1.98 -2.95
N PHE A 140 13.67 1.20 -1.87
CA PHE A 140 12.81 0.03 -1.77
C PHE A 140 11.32 0.39 -1.91
N ALA A 141 10.90 1.55 -1.42
CA ALA A 141 9.52 2.01 -1.57
C ALA A 141 9.12 2.30 -3.02
N VAL A 142 10.08 2.70 -3.87
CA VAL A 142 9.86 2.98 -5.30
C VAL A 142 9.92 1.72 -6.17
N LEU A 143 10.66 0.68 -5.76
CA LEU A 143 10.84 -0.55 -6.55
C LEU A 143 9.48 -1.14 -6.99
N PRO A 144 9.41 -1.79 -8.16
CA PRO A 144 8.20 -2.51 -8.57
C PRO A 144 7.90 -3.70 -7.64
N SER A 145 6.62 -4.10 -7.62
CA SER A 145 6.20 -5.33 -6.95
C SER A 145 6.86 -6.53 -7.62
N SER A 146 7.31 -7.49 -6.81
CA SER A 146 8.04 -8.67 -7.29
C SER A 146 7.20 -9.95 -7.10
N PRO A 147 7.21 -10.88 -8.07
CA PRO A 147 6.63 -12.22 -7.87
C PRO A 147 7.22 -12.95 -6.64
N ALA A 148 8.50 -12.69 -6.31
CA ALA A 148 9.15 -13.26 -5.13
C ALA A 148 8.50 -12.80 -3.80
N GLY A 149 7.69 -11.74 -3.81
CA GLY A 149 6.94 -11.27 -2.65
C GLY A 149 5.75 -12.16 -2.29
N VAL A 150 5.25 -12.98 -3.21
CA VAL A 150 4.07 -13.87 -2.99
C VAL A 150 4.26 -14.81 -1.80
N LYS A 151 5.49 -15.20 -1.49
CA LYS A 151 5.81 -16.02 -0.30
C LYS A 151 5.41 -15.40 1.04
N TYR A 152 5.14 -14.09 1.07
CA TYR A 152 4.70 -13.37 2.26
C TYR A 152 3.19 -13.21 2.35
N ASP A 153 2.44 -13.67 1.33
CA ASP A 153 0.98 -13.68 1.41
C ASP A 153 0.53 -14.73 2.43
N PRO A 154 -0.47 -14.43 3.25
CA PRO A 154 -0.94 -15.34 4.30
C PRO A 154 -1.64 -16.59 3.74
N VAL A 155 -2.13 -16.52 2.52
CA VAL A 155 -2.66 -17.67 1.78
C VAL A 155 -1.67 -17.98 0.66
N PRO A 156 -1.03 -19.17 0.65
CA PRO A 156 -0.25 -19.58 -0.50
C PRO A 156 -1.13 -19.47 -1.74
N ALA A 157 -0.67 -18.76 -2.77
CA ALA A 157 -1.35 -18.77 -4.05
C ALA A 157 -1.52 -20.24 -4.46
N THR A 158 -2.77 -20.74 -4.49
CA THR A 158 -3.02 -22.06 -5.06
C THR A 158 -2.43 -22.07 -6.45
N PRO A 159 -1.78 -23.15 -6.90
CA PRO A 159 -1.19 -23.21 -8.24
C PRO A 159 -2.19 -22.95 -9.37
N TYR A 160 -3.46 -22.87 -9.06
CA TYR A 160 -4.56 -22.58 -9.96
C TYR A 160 -5.31 -21.31 -9.48
N GLY A 161 -4.88 -20.27 -9.93
CA GLY A 161 -5.29 -18.94 -10.28
C GLY A 161 -6.68 -18.45 -9.95
N ASP A 162 -6.97 -18.15 -8.67
CA ASP A 162 -7.97 -17.13 -8.36
C ASP A 162 -7.30 -15.87 -7.77
N ASN A 163 -6.11 -15.52 -8.26
CA ASN A 163 -5.52 -14.24 -7.96
C ASN A 163 -6.07 -13.21 -8.95
N PRO A 164 -7.00 -12.32 -8.57
CA PRO A 164 -7.57 -11.33 -9.47
C PRO A 164 -6.52 -10.32 -10.00
N TYR A 165 -5.29 -10.40 -9.53
CA TYR A 165 -4.17 -9.53 -9.90
C TYR A 165 -3.03 -10.26 -10.64
N GLN A 166 -3.16 -11.55 -10.93
CA GLN A 166 -2.32 -12.10 -11.99
C GLN A 166 -2.77 -11.42 -13.28
N PRO A 167 -1.82 -10.84 -14.07
CA PRO A 167 -2.15 -10.56 -15.45
C PRO A 167 -2.64 -11.89 -16.01
N GLN A 168 -3.91 -11.97 -16.34
CA GLN A 168 -4.45 -13.10 -17.11
C GLN A 168 -3.49 -13.23 -18.28
N SER A 169 -2.66 -14.27 -18.24
CA SER A 169 -1.86 -14.63 -19.40
C SER A 169 -2.87 -14.71 -20.53
N ALA A 170 -2.68 -13.87 -21.55
CA ALA A 170 -3.63 -13.72 -22.66
C ALA A 170 -3.76 -15.02 -23.49
N TYR A 171 -3.28 -16.13 -22.96
CA TYR A 171 -3.40 -17.45 -23.53
C TYR A 171 -4.27 -18.32 -22.62
N PRO A 172 -5.45 -18.78 -23.10
CA PRO A 172 -6.18 -19.84 -22.45
C PRO A 172 -5.25 -21.07 -22.31
N PRO A 173 -5.37 -21.84 -21.20
CA PRO A 173 -4.57 -23.05 -21.03
C PRO A 173 -4.73 -23.95 -22.26
N GLN A 174 -3.63 -24.43 -22.82
CA GLN A 174 -3.60 -25.27 -24.03
C GLN A 174 -4.46 -26.55 -23.95
N SER A 175 -4.94 -26.90 -22.76
CA SER A 175 -5.87 -28.03 -22.54
C SER A 175 -7.30 -27.79 -22.97
N SER A 176 -7.68 -26.57 -23.39
CA SER A 176 -9.05 -26.26 -23.83
C SER A 176 -9.25 -26.29 -25.35
N TYR A 177 -8.22 -26.62 -26.12
CA TYR A 177 -8.42 -26.95 -27.52
C TYR A 177 -9.02 -28.37 -27.58
N PRO A 178 -10.23 -28.55 -28.10
CA PRO A 178 -10.72 -29.89 -28.41
C PRO A 178 -9.69 -30.55 -29.35
N ALA A 179 -9.34 -31.80 -29.05
CA ALA A 179 -8.46 -32.59 -29.93
C ALA A 179 -8.97 -32.41 -31.33
N GLN A 180 -8.11 -31.92 -32.23
CA GLN A 180 -8.44 -31.88 -33.66
C GLN A 180 -8.69 -33.31 -34.07
N ASP A 181 -9.96 -33.68 -34.08
CA ASP A 181 -10.38 -34.97 -34.65
C ASP A 181 -9.86 -35.04 -36.07
N THR A 182 -8.99 -35.99 -36.23
CA THR A 182 -8.49 -36.63 -37.45
C THR A 182 -9.32 -36.29 -38.70
N TYR A 183 -8.64 -35.62 -39.64
CA TYR A 183 -9.06 -35.57 -41.04
C TYR A 183 -9.39 -37.00 -41.50
N PRO A 184 -10.57 -37.27 -42.09
CA PRO A 184 -10.81 -38.57 -42.68
C PRO A 184 -9.85 -38.78 -43.84
N PRO A 185 -9.33 -40.00 -44.04
CA PRO A 185 -8.43 -40.31 -45.16
C PRO A 185 -9.15 -40.08 -46.47
N GLN A 186 -8.55 -39.32 -47.39
CA GLN A 186 -9.03 -39.17 -48.75
C GLN A 186 -8.89 -40.54 -49.43
N ALA A 187 -10.01 -41.06 -49.93
CA ALA A 187 -10.05 -42.27 -50.71
C ALA A 187 -9.41 -42.06 -52.10
N PRO A 188 -8.83 -43.10 -52.67
CA PRO A 188 -8.11 -43.10 -53.95
C PRO A 188 -8.96 -42.77 -55.16
#